data_105bb5af353c61eae78f81dc5d6dba29
#
_entry.id   105bb5af353c61eae78f81dc5d6dba29
#
_cell.length_a   1.000
_cell.length_b   1.000
_cell.length_c   1.000
_cell.angle_alpha   90.00
_cell.angle_beta   90.00
_cell.angle_gamma   90.00
#
_symmetry.space_group_name_H-M   'P 1'
#
loop_
_entity.id
_entity.type
_entity.pdbx_description
1 polymer ?
#
loop_
_entity_poly.entity_id
_entity_poly.type
_entity_poly.pdbx_seq_one_letter_code
_entity_poly.pdbx_strand_id
1 'polypeptide(L)'
;RLIKQSNKNNNIKIKKPFTITLDPGHGGLDPGAVRYSYREKDITLLAAKELKGLLEKKGYKVFLTRNKDEFISLRKKKNIAKKNSSDLFISIHVDSVKKKSTRGTSIYTLSDKASDKVTAMLAERENKVDLIAGIDKEVDNEVFSILLDLQRRDTKNASASFAEIYVNKVRNNGYRALRRPHRQAGFAVLKSPDIPSVLVELGFLSNPKDAKYLSNKKSRARVLKALSEAIFDYVKTRSKI
;
A
#
# COMPACT_ATOMS: atom_id res chain seq x y z
N ARG A 1 -2.52 -21.42 61.59
CA ARG A 1 -2.17 -20.24 60.69
C ARG A 1 -2.08 -20.77 59.27
N LEU A 2 -3.17 -20.58 58.48
CA LEU A 2 -3.24 -20.88 57.06
C LEU A 2 -2.70 -19.70 56.29
N ILE A 3 -1.61 -19.90 55.54
CA ILE A 3 -1.05 -18.92 54.63
C ILE A 3 -1.87 -18.97 53.34
N LYS A 4 -2.67 -17.94 53.06
CA LYS A 4 -3.32 -17.73 51.76
C LYS A 4 -2.23 -17.40 50.73
N GLN A 5 -1.99 -18.34 49.81
CA GLN A 5 -1.24 -18.06 48.61
C GLN A 5 -2.10 -17.19 47.66
N SER A 6 -1.64 -15.97 47.46
CA SER A 6 -2.20 -15.03 46.49
C SER A 6 -1.81 -15.49 45.06
N ASN A 7 -2.77 -16.04 44.32
CA ASN A 7 -2.63 -16.26 42.89
C ASN A 7 -2.54 -14.90 42.18
N LYS A 8 -1.31 -14.49 41.82
CA LYS A 8 -1.10 -13.43 40.84
C LYS A 8 -1.52 -13.95 39.47
N ASN A 9 -2.74 -13.62 39.06
CA ASN A 9 -3.16 -13.74 37.66
C ASN A 9 -2.28 -12.83 36.81
N ASN A 10 -1.25 -13.41 36.20
CA ASN A 10 -0.53 -12.78 35.10
C ASN A 10 -1.48 -12.73 33.92
N ASN A 11 -2.21 -11.64 33.77
CA ASN A 11 -2.91 -11.27 32.54
C ASN A 11 -1.86 -11.03 31.46
N ILE A 12 -1.46 -12.09 30.75
CA ILE A 12 -0.68 -11.98 29.52
C ILE A 12 -1.59 -11.26 28.52
N LYS A 13 -1.39 -9.94 28.36
CA LYS A 13 -1.99 -9.17 27.28
C LYS A 13 -1.49 -9.79 25.98
N ILE A 14 -2.26 -10.65 25.34
CA ILE A 14 -1.99 -11.15 23.99
C ILE A 14 -1.99 -9.90 23.10
N LYS A 15 -0.81 -9.47 22.70
CA LYS A 15 -0.65 -8.30 21.82
C LYS A 15 -1.27 -8.66 20.49
N LYS A 16 -2.37 -7.99 20.11
CA LYS A 16 -3.06 -8.22 18.83
C LYS A 16 -2.03 -8.20 17.69
N PRO A 17 -2.02 -9.19 16.80
CA PRO A 17 -1.07 -9.20 15.69
C PRO A 17 -1.31 -7.99 14.78
N PHE A 18 -0.23 -7.33 14.35
CA PHE A 18 -0.29 -6.20 13.42
C PHE A 18 -0.96 -6.64 12.11
N THR A 19 -2.01 -5.94 11.73
CA THR A 19 -2.90 -6.30 10.62
C THR A 19 -2.62 -5.40 9.41
N ILE A 20 -2.41 -6.00 8.24
CA ILE A 20 -2.07 -5.32 7.00
C ILE A 20 -3.09 -5.67 5.93
N THR A 21 -3.63 -4.66 5.24
CA THR A 21 -4.36 -4.91 3.99
C THR A 21 -3.47 -4.52 2.82
N LEU A 22 -3.24 -5.49 1.93
CA LEU A 22 -2.59 -5.29 0.64
C LEU A 22 -3.66 -5.18 -0.44
N ASP A 23 -3.57 -4.15 -1.25
CA ASP A 23 -4.46 -3.90 -2.37
C ASP A 23 -3.71 -4.12 -3.69
N PRO A 24 -3.90 -5.26 -4.37
CA PRO A 24 -3.43 -5.39 -5.75
C PRO A 24 -4.19 -4.42 -6.64
N GLY A 25 -3.53 -3.39 -7.20
CA GLY A 25 -4.15 -2.41 -8.07
C GLY A 25 -4.84 -3.05 -9.26
N HIS A 26 -5.90 -2.40 -9.78
CA HIS A 26 -6.67 -2.85 -10.92
C HIS A 26 -7.38 -4.21 -10.73
N GLY A 27 -7.83 -4.86 -11.81
CA GLY A 27 -8.47 -6.17 -11.77
C GLY A 27 -9.79 -6.23 -12.56
N GLY A 28 -10.18 -7.43 -13.02
CA GLY A 28 -11.37 -7.64 -13.82
C GLY A 28 -11.33 -6.84 -15.12
N LEU A 29 -12.31 -5.96 -15.32
CA LEU A 29 -12.44 -5.10 -16.51
C LEU A 29 -11.34 -4.03 -16.61
N ASP A 30 -10.68 -3.69 -15.51
CA ASP A 30 -9.58 -2.73 -15.50
C ASP A 30 -8.22 -3.46 -15.57
N PRO A 31 -7.56 -3.47 -16.72
CA PRO A 31 -6.27 -4.13 -16.88
C PRO A 31 -5.11 -3.33 -16.25
N GLY A 32 -5.31 -2.04 -15.90
CA GLY A 32 -4.23 -1.11 -15.62
C GLY A 32 -3.35 -0.83 -16.84
N ALA A 33 -2.08 -0.54 -16.64
CA ALA A 33 -1.12 -0.40 -17.72
C ALA A 33 -0.91 -1.72 -18.48
N VAL A 34 -0.89 -1.63 -19.82
CA VAL A 34 -0.61 -2.79 -20.70
C VAL A 34 0.58 -2.46 -21.58
N ARG A 35 1.69 -3.20 -21.46
CA ARG A 35 2.92 -3.03 -22.25
C ARG A 35 3.63 -4.38 -22.42
N TYR A 36 4.22 -4.61 -23.58
CA TYR A 36 5.03 -5.81 -23.86
C TYR A 36 4.31 -7.13 -23.50
N SER A 37 2.99 -7.23 -23.77
CA SER A 37 2.12 -8.35 -23.38
C SER A 37 1.93 -8.54 -21.86
N TYR A 38 2.44 -7.66 -21.02
CA TYR A 38 2.18 -7.65 -19.59
C TYR A 38 1.02 -6.72 -19.26
N ARG A 39 0.17 -7.14 -18.31
CA ARG A 39 -0.91 -6.32 -17.73
C ARG A 39 -0.57 -6.02 -16.29
N GLU A 40 -0.76 -4.79 -15.88
CA GLU A 40 -0.50 -4.35 -14.51
C GLU A 40 -1.26 -5.19 -13.49
N LYS A 41 -2.56 -5.42 -13.71
CA LYS A 41 -3.42 -6.22 -12.81
C LYS A 41 -2.87 -7.60 -12.48
N ASP A 42 -2.17 -8.25 -13.41
CA ASP A 42 -1.61 -9.58 -13.20
C ASP A 42 -0.36 -9.51 -12.31
N ILE A 43 0.52 -8.54 -12.58
CA ILE A 43 1.76 -8.35 -11.81
C ILE A 43 1.44 -7.91 -10.38
N THR A 44 0.49 -6.99 -10.20
CA THR A 44 0.09 -6.51 -8.86
C THR A 44 -0.52 -7.63 -8.02
N LEU A 45 -1.35 -8.49 -8.62
CA LEU A 45 -1.91 -9.65 -7.93
C LEU A 45 -0.83 -10.65 -7.50
N LEU A 46 0.10 -10.98 -8.39
CA LEU A 46 1.23 -11.87 -8.06
C LEU A 46 2.10 -11.27 -6.96
N ALA A 47 2.44 -9.98 -7.07
CA ALA A 47 3.26 -9.27 -6.08
C ALA A 47 2.59 -9.25 -4.70
N ALA A 48 1.28 -8.95 -4.64
CA ALA A 48 0.54 -8.92 -3.38
C ALA A 48 0.46 -10.31 -2.72
N LYS A 49 0.22 -11.37 -3.50
CA LYS A 49 0.21 -12.76 -2.98
C LYS A 49 1.59 -13.19 -2.44
N GLU A 50 2.65 -12.86 -3.15
CA GLU A 50 4.02 -13.14 -2.71
C GLU A 50 4.38 -12.36 -1.45
N LEU A 51 4.04 -11.07 -1.40
CA LEU A 51 4.27 -10.23 -0.23
C LEU A 51 3.47 -10.73 0.98
N LYS A 52 2.19 -11.10 0.78
CA LYS A 52 1.36 -11.72 1.82
C LYS A 52 2.07 -12.91 2.43
N GLY A 53 2.55 -13.86 1.62
CA GLY A 53 3.26 -15.04 2.12
C GLY A 53 4.56 -14.71 2.89
N LEU A 54 5.28 -13.64 2.51
CA LEU A 54 6.47 -13.17 3.24
C LEU A 54 6.10 -12.58 4.61
N LEU A 55 4.99 -11.86 4.68
CA LEU A 55 4.55 -11.18 5.91
C LEU A 55 3.90 -12.16 6.89
N GLU A 56 3.10 -13.11 6.41
CA GLU A 56 2.48 -14.14 7.25
C GLU A 56 3.54 -15.05 7.92
N LYS A 57 4.63 -15.36 7.22
CA LYS A 57 5.78 -16.06 7.82
C LYS A 57 6.45 -15.29 8.97
N LYS A 58 6.23 -13.97 9.03
CA LYS A 58 6.71 -13.10 10.11
C LYS A 58 5.68 -12.86 11.23
N GLY A 59 4.53 -13.55 11.17
CA GLY A 59 3.47 -13.46 12.17
C GLY A 59 2.48 -12.30 11.99
N TYR A 60 2.51 -11.60 10.85
CA TYR A 60 1.52 -10.56 10.54
C TYR A 60 0.21 -11.15 10.05
N LYS A 61 -0.91 -10.49 10.37
CA LYS A 61 -2.22 -10.82 9.80
C LYS A 61 -2.39 -10.03 8.50
N VAL A 62 -2.57 -10.73 7.37
CA VAL A 62 -2.56 -10.07 6.05
C VAL A 62 -3.82 -10.39 5.26
N PHE A 63 -4.52 -9.35 4.84
CA PHE A 63 -5.69 -9.42 3.96
C PHE A 63 -5.35 -8.88 2.58
N LEU A 64 -6.01 -9.41 1.56
CA LEU A 64 -5.98 -8.88 0.19
C LEU A 64 -7.33 -8.26 -0.13
N THR A 65 -7.36 -7.13 -0.86
CA THR A 65 -8.62 -6.56 -1.37
C THR A 65 -9.23 -7.44 -2.45
N ARG A 66 -8.41 -8.12 -3.25
CA ARG A 66 -8.79 -9.17 -4.19
C ARG A 66 -7.79 -10.32 -4.19
N ASN A 67 -8.29 -11.54 -4.40
CA ASN A 67 -7.45 -12.75 -4.44
C ASN A 67 -7.45 -13.43 -5.83
N LYS A 68 -8.21 -12.90 -6.76
CA LYS A 68 -8.34 -13.35 -8.16
C LYS A 68 -8.43 -12.15 -9.10
N ASP A 69 -8.57 -12.40 -10.41
CA ASP A 69 -8.79 -11.35 -11.39
C ASP A 69 -10.26 -10.90 -11.35
N GLU A 70 -10.54 -9.95 -10.45
CA GLU A 70 -11.85 -9.34 -10.24
C GLU A 70 -11.71 -7.84 -10.00
N PHE A 71 -12.72 -7.07 -10.42
CA PHE A 71 -12.79 -5.64 -10.16
C PHE A 71 -13.29 -5.37 -8.74
N ILE A 72 -12.59 -4.49 -8.02
CA ILE A 72 -12.99 -4.01 -6.69
C ILE A 72 -12.96 -2.48 -6.71
N SER A 73 -14.11 -1.84 -6.45
CA SER A 73 -14.22 -0.38 -6.41
C SER A 73 -13.35 0.24 -5.30
N LEU A 74 -12.93 1.50 -5.50
CA LEU A 74 -12.09 2.23 -4.54
C LEU A 74 -12.71 2.26 -3.13
N ARG A 75 -14.03 2.44 -3.05
CA ARG A 75 -14.77 2.39 -1.79
C ARG A 75 -14.70 1.00 -1.14
N LYS A 76 -14.91 -0.08 -1.92
CA LYS A 76 -14.87 -1.45 -1.40
C LYS A 76 -13.46 -1.80 -0.89
N LYS A 77 -12.40 -1.34 -1.55
CA LYS A 77 -11.00 -1.52 -1.09
C LYS A 77 -10.79 -0.90 0.30
N LYS A 78 -11.21 0.35 0.51
CA LYS A 78 -11.15 1.02 1.82
C LYS A 78 -11.98 0.29 2.89
N ASN A 79 -13.20 -0.12 2.54
CA ASN A 79 -14.09 -0.86 3.45
C ASN A 79 -13.51 -2.21 3.88
N ILE A 80 -12.80 -2.92 3.00
CA ILE A 80 -12.10 -4.16 3.35
C ILE A 80 -11.02 -3.89 4.40
N ALA A 81 -10.21 -2.84 4.23
CA ALA A 81 -9.20 -2.47 5.21
C ALA A 81 -9.84 -2.10 6.57
N LYS A 82 -10.90 -1.29 6.56
CA LYS A 82 -11.64 -0.89 7.76
C LYS A 82 -12.27 -2.09 8.48
N LYS A 83 -12.97 -2.96 7.74
CA LYS A 83 -13.62 -4.18 8.30
C LYS A 83 -12.61 -5.10 8.99
N ASN A 84 -11.40 -5.17 8.49
CA ASN A 84 -10.33 -5.99 9.05
C ASN A 84 -9.54 -5.26 10.16
N SER A 85 -9.91 -4.04 10.53
CA SER A 85 -9.20 -3.19 11.50
C SER A 85 -7.70 -3.16 11.19
N SER A 86 -7.36 -2.82 9.94
CA SER A 86 -5.98 -2.80 9.46
C SER A 86 -5.18 -1.67 10.08
N ASP A 87 -3.97 -1.98 10.50
CA ASP A 87 -2.99 -1.03 11.05
C ASP A 87 -2.19 -0.34 9.93
N LEU A 88 -2.22 -0.91 8.71
CA LEU A 88 -1.56 -0.38 7.51
C LEU A 88 -2.27 -0.87 6.25
N PHE A 89 -2.49 0.05 5.30
CA PHE A 89 -3.00 -0.24 3.95
C PHE A 89 -1.93 0.07 2.91
N ILE A 90 -1.66 -0.88 2.00
CA ILE A 90 -0.68 -0.73 0.92
C ILE A 90 -1.32 -1.09 -0.41
N SER A 91 -1.54 -0.09 -1.28
CA SER A 91 -1.92 -0.32 -2.67
C SER A 91 -0.69 -0.54 -3.52
N ILE A 92 -0.67 -1.61 -4.31
CA ILE A 92 0.48 -2.06 -5.11
C ILE A 92 0.17 -1.87 -6.58
N HIS A 93 1.02 -1.13 -7.27
CA HIS A 93 0.89 -0.73 -8.66
C HIS A 93 2.17 -0.93 -9.47
N VAL A 94 2.07 -0.86 -10.80
CA VAL A 94 3.19 -0.87 -11.74
C VAL A 94 2.88 0.09 -12.89
N ASP A 95 3.25 1.35 -12.72
CA ASP A 95 2.88 2.47 -13.58
C ASP A 95 3.36 2.35 -15.05
N SER A 96 2.81 3.19 -15.89
CA SER A 96 3.27 3.40 -17.27
C SER A 96 3.26 4.88 -17.62
N VAL A 97 4.42 5.41 -18.02
CA VAL A 97 4.60 6.81 -18.40
C VAL A 97 5.15 6.93 -19.83
N LYS A 98 4.96 8.11 -20.46
CA LYS A 98 5.44 8.36 -21.82
C LYS A 98 6.96 8.18 -21.97
N LYS A 99 7.73 8.60 -20.96
CA LYS A 99 9.20 8.50 -20.96
C LYS A 99 9.66 7.08 -20.63
N LYS A 100 9.94 6.28 -21.66
CA LYS A 100 10.35 4.86 -21.52
C LYS A 100 11.63 4.64 -20.69
N SER A 101 12.48 5.67 -20.50
CA SER A 101 13.67 5.59 -19.65
C SER A 101 13.38 5.68 -18.15
N THR A 102 12.15 6.06 -17.76
CA THR A 102 11.72 6.11 -16.34
C THR A 102 11.65 4.68 -15.80
N ARG A 103 12.33 4.42 -14.69
CA ARG A 103 12.37 3.10 -14.05
C ARG A 103 12.72 3.17 -12.57
N GLY A 104 12.35 2.12 -11.84
CA GLY A 104 12.57 2.00 -10.41
C GLY A 104 11.29 2.29 -9.61
N THR A 105 11.32 1.98 -8.33
CA THR A 105 10.15 2.11 -7.45
C THR A 105 9.92 3.55 -6.99
N SER A 106 8.68 3.83 -6.64
CA SER A 106 8.26 5.05 -5.92
C SER A 106 7.11 4.74 -4.95
N ILE A 107 6.89 5.62 -4.00
CA ILE A 107 5.82 5.52 -3.01
C ILE A 107 5.08 6.84 -2.91
N TYR A 108 3.77 6.76 -2.71
CA TYR A 108 2.89 7.91 -2.68
C TYR A 108 2.06 7.91 -1.40
N THR A 109 1.89 9.10 -0.83
CA THR A 109 1.01 9.37 0.32
C THR A 109 -0.07 10.38 -0.05
N LEU A 110 -1.16 10.40 0.73
CA LEU A 110 -2.28 11.28 0.51
C LEU A 110 -1.92 12.74 0.81
N SER A 111 -2.25 13.65 -0.11
CA SER A 111 -2.20 15.11 0.09
C SER A 111 -3.19 15.81 -0.83
N ASP A 112 -3.73 16.93 -0.39
CA ASP A 112 -4.62 17.78 -1.21
C ASP A 112 -3.84 18.49 -2.33
N LYS A 113 -2.53 18.73 -2.12
CA LYS A 113 -1.61 19.26 -3.13
C LYS A 113 -0.70 18.18 -3.67
N ALA A 114 -0.68 18.01 -4.99
CA ALA A 114 0.24 17.08 -5.63
C ALA A 114 1.69 17.63 -5.60
N SER A 115 2.66 16.76 -5.44
CA SER A 115 4.10 17.08 -5.42
C SER A 115 4.59 17.68 -6.75
N ASP A 116 3.99 17.26 -7.86
CA ASP A 116 4.27 17.73 -9.21
C ASP A 116 3.13 17.33 -10.18
N LYS A 117 3.17 17.90 -11.39
CA LYS A 117 2.14 17.67 -12.43
C LYS A 117 2.03 16.18 -12.82
N VAL A 118 3.15 15.46 -12.88
CA VAL A 118 3.14 14.02 -13.25
C VAL A 118 2.44 13.22 -12.18
N THR A 119 2.69 13.52 -10.90
CA THR A 119 2.03 12.87 -9.76
C THR A 119 0.53 13.21 -9.70
N ALA A 120 0.14 14.44 -10.04
CA ALA A 120 -1.27 14.82 -10.16
C ALA A 120 -1.99 14.01 -11.23
N MET A 121 -1.38 13.87 -12.42
CA MET A 121 -1.94 13.07 -13.52
C MET A 121 -2.04 11.58 -13.17
N LEU A 122 -1.07 11.03 -12.42
CA LEU A 122 -1.15 9.66 -11.93
C LEU A 122 -2.34 9.49 -10.99
N ALA A 123 -2.49 10.36 -10.00
CA ALA A 123 -3.61 10.30 -9.07
C ALA A 123 -4.97 10.46 -9.78
N GLU A 124 -5.06 11.35 -10.77
CA GLU A 124 -6.28 11.51 -11.58
C GLU A 124 -6.64 10.22 -12.32
N ARG A 125 -5.65 9.54 -12.91
CA ARG A 125 -5.88 8.27 -13.61
C ARG A 125 -6.36 7.19 -12.65
N GLU A 126 -5.68 7.01 -11.51
CA GLU A 126 -6.04 6.02 -10.51
C GLU A 126 -7.42 6.29 -9.88
N ASN A 127 -7.82 7.56 -9.78
CA ASN A 127 -9.14 7.94 -9.26
C ASN A 127 -10.29 7.70 -10.26
N LYS A 128 -9.99 7.43 -11.53
CA LYS A 128 -11.00 7.18 -12.59
C LYS A 128 -11.33 5.69 -12.76
N VAL A 129 -10.70 4.79 -12.00
CA VAL A 129 -10.88 3.34 -12.19
C VAL A 129 -12.33 2.90 -11.97
N ASP A 130 -13.06 3.53 -11.05
CA ASP A 130 -14.48 3.21 -10.81
C ASP A 130 -15.37 3.55 -12.03
N LEU A 131 -15.02 4.58 -12.82
CA LEU A 131 -15.74 4.93 -14.04
C LEU A 131 -15.60 3.86 -15.13
N ILE A 132 -14.50 3.10 -15.16
CA ILE A 132 -14.31 1.99 -16.11
C ILE A 132 -15.36 0.90 -15.88
N ALA A 133 -15.79 0.72 -14.62
CA ALA A 133 -16.81 -0.23 -14.23
C ALA A 133 -18.24 0.37 -14.21
N GLY A 134 -18.43 1.60 -14.74
CA GLY A 134 -19.73 2.26 -14.75
C GLY A 134 -20.20 2.72 -13.37
N ILE A 135 -19.29 2.88 -12.41
CA ILE A 135 -19.62 3.37 -11.06
C ILE A 135 -19.38 4.88 -11.04
N ASP A 136 -20.43 5.64 -10.78
CA ASP A 136 -20.33 7.09 -10.64
C ASP A 136 -19.47 7.49 -9.44
N LYS A 137 -18.83 8.67 -9.54
CA LYS A 137 -18.08 9.25 -8.43
C LYS A 137 -19.03 9.51 -7.27
N GLU A 138 -18.91 8.74 -6.21
CA GLU A 138 -19.59 9.07 -4.95
C GLU A 138 -18.95 10.32 -4.36
N VAL A 139 -19.81 11.28 -3.97
CA VAL A 139 -19.39 12.43 -3.18
C VAL A 139 -19.21 11.93 -1.75
N ASP A 140 -17.97 11.91 -1.25
CA ASP A 140 -17.71 11.64 0.16
C ASP A 140 -18.28 12.81 0.99
N ASN A 141 -19.53 12.71 1.45
CA ASN A 141 -20.13 13.62 2.40
C ASN A 141 -19.59 13.31 3.81
N GLU A 142 -18.37 13.67 4.08
CA GLU A 142 -17.80 13.55 5.42
C GLU A 142 -18.12 14.83 6.21
N VAL A 143 -18.90 14.67 7.29
CA VAL A 143 -19.09 15.73 8.27
C VAL A 143 -17.77 16.00 8.97
N PHE A 144 -17.24 17.20 8.79
CA PHE A 144 -15.98 17.64 9.39
C PHE A 144 -16.16 17.82 10.91
N SER A 145 -15.35 17.10 11.70
CA SER A 145 -15.18 17.37 13.14
C SER A 145 -13.69 17.58 13.44
N ILE A 146 -13.37 18.39 14.45
CA ILE A 146 -12.00 18.65 14.91
C ILE A 146 -11.25 17.35 15.25
N LEU A 147 -11.93 16.37 15.86
CA LEU A 147 -11.37 15.07 16.18
C LEU A 147 -10.96 14.30 14.92
N LEU A 148 -11.78 14.37 13.86
CA LEU A 148 -11.48 13.73 12.58
C LEU A 148 -10.26 14.36 11.88
N ASP A 149 -10.08 15.68 12.01
CA ASP A 149 -8.92 16.37 11.44
C ASP A 149 -7.61 16.00 12.15
N LEU A 150 -7.63 15.87 13.48
CA LEU A 150 -6.47 15.40 14.25
C LEU A 150 -6.10 13.95 13.85
N GLN A 151 -7.08 13.06 13.79
CA GLN A 151 -6.88 11.67 13.36
C GLN A 151 -6.33 11.59 11.94
N ARG A 152 -6.80 12.41 11.02
CA ARG A 152 -6.27 12.51 9.65
C ARG A 152 -4.82 12.97 9.61
N ARG A 153 -4.42 13.94 10.47
CA ARG A 153 -3.03 14.39 10.56
C ARG A 153 -2.11 13.27 11.03
N ASP A 154 -2.50 12.55 12.08
CA ASP A 154 -1.73 11.44 12.62
C ASP A 154 -1.58 10.31 11.59
N THR A 155 -2.65 10.00 10.87
CA THR A 155 -2.66 9.01 9.80
C THR A 155 -1.76 9.43 8.62
N LYS A 156 -1.80 10.71 8.20
CA LYS A 156 -0.91 11.26 7.16
C LYS A 156 0.55 11.18 7.60
N ASN A 157 0.87 11.56 8.85
CA ASN A 157 2.23 11.50 9.40
C ASN A 157 2.74 10.05 9.48
N ALA A 158 1.90 9.12 9.93
CA ALA A 158 2.22 7.70 9.97
C ALA A 158 2.48 7.11 8.57
N SER A 159 1.70 7.53 7.56
CA SER A 159 1.91 7.15 6.16
C SER A 159 3.22 7.69 5.62
N ALA A 160 3.56 8.95 5.93
CA ALA A 160 4.82 9.57 5.51
C ALA A 160 6.03 8.89 6.17
N SER A 161 5.95 8.57 7.46
CA SER A 161 6.99 7.82 8.18
C SER A 161 7.24 6.44 7.55
N PHE A 162 6.18 5.70 7.21
CA PHE A 162 6.32 4.45 6.49
C PHE A 162 7.01 4.64 5.12
N ALA A 163 6.62 5.69 4.38
CA ALA A 163 7.19 5.97 3.07
C ALA A 163 8.70 6.25 3.15
N GLU A 164 9.16 6.98 4.16
CA GLU A 164 10.59 7.24 4.39
C GLU A 164 11.36 5.95 4.72
N ILE A 165 10.81 5.11 5.60
CA ILE A 165 11.39 3.81 5.94
C ILE A 165 11.53 2.95 4.68
N TYR A 166 10.48 2.89 3.83
CA TYR A 166 10.51 2.14 2.58
C TYR A 166 11.59 2.64 1.62
N VAL A 167 11.69 3.95 1.42
CA VAL A 167 12.71 4.55 0.55
C VAL A 167 14.12 4.18 1.01
N ASN A 168 14.38 4.22 2.32
CA ASN A 168 15.66 3.84 2.89
C ASN A 168 15.94 2.34 2.69
N LYS A 169 14.96 1.47 2.90
CA LYS A 169 15.12 0.02 2.64
C LYS A 169 15.40 -0.30 1.19
N VAL A 170 14.70 0.36 0.27
CA VAL A 170 14.94 0.21 -1.18
C VAL A 170 16.39 0.54 -1.55
N ARG A 171 16.91 1.67 -1.04
CA ARG A 171 18.28 2.11 -1.29
C ARG A 171 19.30 1.11 -0.71
N ASN A 172 19.10 0.68 0.53
CA ASN A 172 20.00 -0.23 1.24
C ASN A 172 20.01 -1.65 0.62
N ASN A 173 18.90 -2.08 0.01
CA ASN A 173 18.82 -3.36 -0.72
C ASN A 173 19.30 -3.26 -2.18
N GLY A 174 19.83 -2.11 -2.60
CA GLY A 174 20.32 -1.90 -3.95
C GLY A 174 19.24 -1.97 -5.04
N TYR A 175 17.96 -1.83 -4.67
CA TYR A 175 16.89 -1.74 -5.65
C TYR A 175 16.76 -0.31 -6.15
N ARG A 176 16.50 -0.15 -7.44
CA ARG A 176 16.41 1.17 -8.05
C ARG A 176 15.15 1.90 -7.62
N ALA A 177 15.31 3.12 -7.10
CA ALA A 177 14.23 4.07 -6.84
C ALA A 177 14.28 5.24 -7.82
N LEU A 178 13.17 5.94 -7.99
CA LEU A 178 13.16 7.24 -8.67
C LEU A 178 14.03 8.25 -7.92
N ARG A 179 14.46 9.33 -8.60
CA ARG A 179 15.24 10.42 -7.98
C ARG A 179 14.50 11.06 -6.80
N ARG A 180 13.18 11.24 -6.94
CA ARG A 180 12.25 11.68 -5.89
C ARG A 180 11.26 10.53 -5.65
N PRO A 181 11.62 9.53 -4.84
CA PRO A 181 10.82 8.31 -4.73
C PRO A 181 9.56 8.48 -3.88
N HIS A 182 9.56 9.35 -2.87
CA HIS A 182 8.37 9.70 -2.11
C HIS A 182 7.75 10.97 -2.68
N ARG A 183 6.46 10.88 -3.04
CA ARG A 183 5.63 11.97 -3.56
C ARG A 183 4.22 11.90 -2.98
N GLN A 184 3.42 12.93 -3.24
CA GLN A 184 2.09 13.09 -2.65
C GLN A 184 1.10 13.57 -3.69
N ALA A 185 -0.16 13.10 -3.62
CA ALA A 185 -1.30 13.63 -4.35
C ALA A 185 -2.63 13.13 -3.77
N GLY A 186 -3.74 13.55 -4.36
CA GLY A 186 -5.10 13.22 -3.94
C GLY A 186 -5.58 11.85 -4.39
N PHE A 187 -4.88 10.77 -4.03
CA PHE A 187 -5.28 9.40 -4.36
C PHE A 187 -6.53 8.99 -3.56
N ALA A 188 -7.64 8.72 -4.23
CA ALA A 188 -8.90 8.35 -3.60
C ALA A 188 -8.84 7.03 -2.82
N VAL A 189 -8.02 6.06 -3.28
CA VAL A 189 -7.80 4.79 -2.59
C VAL A 189 -7.12 4.95 -1.22
N LEU A 190 -6.37 6.05 -1.02
CA LEU A 190 -5.65 6.34 0.23
C LEU A 190 -6.46 7.18 1.22
N LYS A 191 -7.69 7.59 0.87
CA LYS A 191 -8.56 8.36 1.75
C LYS A 191 -9.15 7.45 2.83
N SER A 192 -8.40 7.25 3.90
CA SER A 192 -8.83 6.57 5.12
C SER A 192 -8.46 7.46 6.31
N PRO A 193 -9.42 7.91 7.12
CA PRO A 193 -9.12 8.84 8.22
C PRO A 193 -8.33 8.17 9.34
N ASP A 194 -8.44 6.87 9.49
CA ASP A 194 -8.01 6.07 10.62
C ASP A 194 -6.93 5.00 10.28
N ILE A 195 -6.62 4.80 9.01
CA ILE A 195 -5.66 3.77 8.58
C ILE A 195 -4.51 4.42 7.79
N PRO A 196 -3.27 4.37 8.28
CA PRO A 196 -2.10 4.76 7.51
C PRO A 196 -2.07 4.05 6.16
N SER A 197 -2.00 4.81 5.07
CA SER A 197 -2.23 4.30 3.72
C SER A 197 -1.19 4.83 2.75
N VAL A 198 -0.64 3.94 1.93
CA VAL A 198 0.35 4.28 0.89
C VAL A 198 0.04 3.56 -0.42
N LEU A 199 0.44 4.17 -1.54
CA LEU A 199 0.48 3.52 -2.85
C LEU A 199 1.94 3.31 -3.25
N VAL A 200 2.31 2.10 -3.61
CA VAL A 200 3.65 1.72 -4.02
C VAL A 200 3.66 1.33 -5.48
N GLU A 201 4.37 2.10 -6.29
CA GLU A 201 4.75 1.70 -7.64
C GLU A 201 6.00 0.83 -7.56
N LEU A 202 5.89 -0.45 -7.88
CA LEU A 202 7.04 -1.36 -7.87
C LEU A 202 8.06 -1.04 -8.96
N GLY A 203 7.62 -0.36 -10.03
CA GLY A 203 8.41 0.06 -11.18
C GLY A 203 7.50 0.50 -12.31
N PHE A 204 8.02 0.53 -13.54
CA PHE A 204 7.30 1.05 -14.70
C PHE A 204 7.20 0.02 -15.83
N LEU A 205 5.98 -0.37 -16.21
CA LEU A 205 5.74 -1.25 -17.36
C LEU A 205 6.17 -0.61 -18.68
N SER A 206 6.18 0.73 -18.77
CA SER A 206 6.71 1.44 -19.94
C SER A 206 8.21 1.26 -20.14
N ASN A 207 8.95 0.82 -19.12
CA ASN A 207 10.38 0.51 -19.20
C ASN A 207 10.59 -1.00 -19.39
N PRO A 208 11.23 -1.46 -20.49
CA PRO A 208 11.35 -2.90 -20.77
C PRO A 208 12.17 -3.67 -19.73
N LYS A 209 13.13 -3.00 -19.06
CA LYS A 209 13.91 -3.62 -17.99
C LYS A 209 13.07 -3.84 -16.73
N ASP A 210 12.22 -2.86 -16.34
CA ASP A 210 11.32 -3.00 -15.20
C ASP A 210 10.20 -4.00 -15.52
N ALA A 211 9.61 -3.97 -16.74
CA ALA A 211 8.61 -4.92 -17.15
C ALA A 211 9.11 -6.38 -17.05
N LYS A 212 10.32 -6.66 -17.62
CA LYS A 212 10.96 -7.98 -17.52
C LYS A 212 11.32 -8.33 -16.06
N TYR A 213 11.77 -7.36 -15.28
CA TYR A 213 12.15 -7.55 -13.88
C TYR A 213 10.94 -7.93 -13.01
N LEU A 214 9.83 -7.21 -13.16
CA LEU A 214 8.64 -7.39 -12.34
C LEU A 214 7.77 -8.57 -12.77
N SER A 215 7.83 -8.99 -14.03
CA SER A 215 7.16 -10.21 -14.50
C SER A 215 7.83 -11.48 -13.99
N ASN A 216 9.15 -11.45 -13.71
CA ASN A 216 9.89 -12.59 -13.21
C ASN A 216 9.84 -12.69 -11.69
N LYS A 217 9.41 -13.84 -11.14
CA LYS A 217 9.25 -14.10 -9.71
C LYS A 217 10.53 -13.84 -8.91
N LYS A 218 11.68 -14.38 -9.36
CA LYS A 218 12.96 -14.25 -8.63
C LYS A 218 13.43 -12.79 -8.55
N SER A 219 13.26 -12.03 -9.63
CA SER A 219 13.63 -10.61 -9.67
C SER A 219 12.66 -9.77 -8.84
N ARG A 220 11.35 -9.97 -8.99
CA ARG A 220 10.30 -9.28 -8.21
C ARG A 220 10.49 -9.49 -6.71
N ALA A 221 10.92 -10.67 -6.27
CA ALA A 221 11.16 -10.97 -4.87
C ALA A 221 12.11 -9.98 -4.18
N ARG A 222 13.03 -9.32 -4.90
CA ARG A 222 13.96 -8.34 -4.32
C ARG A 222 13.26 -7.07 -3.85
N VAL A 223 12.37 -6.48 -4.66
CA VAL A 223 11.61 -5.29 -4.23
C VAL A 223 10.60 -5.64 -3.16
N LEU A 224 9.98 -6.82 -3.22
CA LEU A 224 9.06 -7.29 -2.18
C LEU A 224 9.78 -7.57 -0.86
N LYS A 225 11.04 -8.03 -0.89
CA LYS A 225 11.88 -8.14 0.30
C LYS A 225 12.08 -6.77 0.96
N ALA A 226 12.48 -5.76 0.18
CA ALA A 226 12.65 -4.40 0.70
C ALA A 226 11.36 -3.84 1.32
N LEU A 227 10.19 -4.08 0.68
CA LEU A 227 8.89 -3.69 1.20
C LEU A 227 8.54 -4.45 2.50
N SER A 228 8.79 -5.76 2.56
CA SER A 228 8.60 -6.57 3.77
C SER A 228 9.49 -6.12 4.93
N GLU A 229 10.74 -5.73 4.66
CA GLU A 229 11.66 -5.20 5.67
C GLU A 229 11.23 -3.81 6.15
N ALA A 230 10.71 -2.97 5.24
CA ALA A 230 10.16 -1.67 5.61
C ALA A 230 8.95 -1.80 6.54
N ILE A 231 8.05 -2.73 6.26
CA ILE A 231 6.90 -3.03 7.13
C ILE A 231 7.39 -3.49 8.51
N PHE A 232 8.37 -4.39 8.57
CA PHE A 232 8.93 -4.86 9.83
C PHE A 232 9.53 -3.73 10.67
N ASP A 233 10.32 -2.83 10.07
CA ASP A 233 10.90 -1.71 10.78
C ASP A 233 9.84 -0.71 11.23
N TYR A 234 8.84 -0.44 10.39
CA TYR A 234 7.71 0.42 10.73
C TYR A 234 6.93 -0.11 11.95
N VAL A 235 6.64 -1.41 11.99
CA VAL A 235 5.96 -2.02 13.14
C VAL A 235 6.78 -1.88 14.41
N LYS A 236 8.10 -2.02 14.33
CA LYS A 236 8.98 -1.80 15.48
C LYS A 236 8.93 -0.38 16.03
N THR A 237 8.83 0.63 15.17
CA THR A 237 8.72 2.03 15.62
C THR A 237 7.40 2.28 16.36
N ARG A 238 6.31 1.67 15.91
CA ARG A 238 4.99 1.81 16.56
C ARG A 238 4.80 0.95 17.81
N SER A 239 5.60 -0.09 18.00
CA SER A 239 5.55 -0.94 19.19
C SER A 239 6.32 -0.37 20.38
N LYS A 240 7.05 0.74 20.18
CA LYS A 240 7.84 1.43 21.22
C LYS A 240 7.08 2.62 21.84
N ILE A 241 5.90 2.93 21.33
CA ILE A 241 4.96 3.93 21.82
C ILE A 241 3.81 3.21 22.55
#